data_4a57d2ec48e9796c2d73578e7181712b
#
_entry.id   4a57d2ec48e9796c2d73578e7181712b
#
_cell.length_a   1.000
_cell.length_b   1.000
_cell.length_c   1.000
_cell.angle_alpha   90.00
_cell.angle_beta   90.00
_cell.angle_gamma   90.00
#
_symmetry.space_group_name_H-M   'P 1'
#
loop_
_entity.id
_entity.type
_entity.pdbx_description
1 polymer ?
#
loop_
_entity_poly.entity_id
_entity_poly.type
_entity_poly.pdbx_seq_one_letter_code
_entity_poly.pdbx_strand_id
1 'polypeptide(L)'
;MKPTAPSLAGLSQKCKLTCAAAAAGLLFAVSGAQAQALTPKQESIIPIAALTAEGDAARLKTVLADALNRKSMTVNEMKDVLLQMYAYTGFPRSLTGLGVLVNLLDERHAAGITDEKGREATPLPAGTNIRELGTKTQTELVGRPAKGPVYDFSP
;
A
#
# COMPACT_ATOMS: atom_id res chain seq x y z
N MET A 1 -7.94 -26.83 -76.54
CA MET A 1 -8.26 -27.31 -75.20
C MET A 1 -7.68 -26.34 -74.17
N LYS A 2 -8.49 -25.52 -73.47
CA LYS A 2 -8.07 -24.60 -72.44
C LYS A 2 -8.23 -25.30 -71.09
N PRO A 3 -7.26 -25.28 -70.20
CA PRO A 3 -7.46 -25.76 -68.83
C PRO A 3 -8.19 -24.71 -68.01
N THR A 4 -9.28 -25.07 -67.37
CA THR A 4 -10.05 -24.29 -66.44
C THR A 4 -9.30 -24.23 -65.09
N ALA A 5 -9.03 -23.04 -64.61
CA ALA A 5 -8.44 -22.81 -63.27
C ALA A 5 -9.50 -23.08 -62.15
N PRO A 6 -9.11 -23.64 -61.03
CA PRO A 6 -10.01 -23.85 -59.90
C PRO A 6 -10.32 -22.52 -59.19
N SER A 7 -11.60 -22.33 -58.84
CA SER A 7 -12.15 -21.17 -58.14
C SER A 7 -11.62 -21.07 -56.69
N LEU A 8 -11.03 -19.96 -56.36
CA LEU A 8 -10.49 -19.58 -55.04
C LEU A 8 -11.56 -19.13 -54.01
N ALA A 9 -12.87 -19.41 -54.27
CA ALA A 9 -13.95 -18.93 -53.44
C ALA A 9 -14.13 -19.69 -52.10
N GLY A 10 -13.48 -20.86 -51.95
CA GLY A 10 -13.66 -21.70 -50.75
C GLY A 10 -12.69 -21.46 -49.58
N LEU A 11 -11.55 -20.83 -49.79
CA LEU A 11 -10.53 -20.68 -48.75
C LEU A 11 -10.73 -19.46 -47.84
N SER A 12 -11.50 -18.47 -48.28
CA SER A 12 -11.66 -17.21 -47.54
C SER A 12 -12.57 -17.32 -46.29
N GLN A 13 -13.54 -18.26 -46.33
CA GLN A 13 -14.54 -18.34 -45.26
C GLN A 13 -14.07 -19.14 -44.03
N LYS A 14 -13.24 -20.14 -44.22
CA LYS A 14 -12.67 -20.93 -43.12
C LYS A 14 -11.58 -20.14 -42.34
N CYS A 15 -10.82 -19.30 -43.06
CA CYS A 15 -9.81 -18.46 -42.40
C CYS A 15 -10.41 -17.30 -41.59
N LYS A 16 -11.58 -16.77 -41.99
CA LYS A 16 -12.29 -15.71 -41.26
C LYS A 16 -12.94 -16.22 -39.97
N LEU A 17 -13.43 -17.47 -39.94
CA LEU A 17 -14.00 -18.04 -38.72
C LEU A 17 -12.93 -18.39 -37.68
N THR A 18 -11.78 -18.89 -38.09
CA THR A 18 -10.68 -19.21 -37.16
C THR A 18 -10.05 -17.96 -36.54
N CYS A 19 -9.92 -16.86 -37.29
CA CYS A 19 -9.43 -15.59 -36.74
C CYS A 19 -10.43 -14.93 -35.79
N ALA A 20 -11.74 -15.05 -36.04
CA ALA A 20 -12.76 -14.52 -35.13
C ALA A 20 -12.84 -15.29 -33.81
N ALA A 21 -12.64 -16.61 -33.82
CA ALA A 21 -12.63 -17.43 -32.61
C ALA A 21 -11.36 -17.17 -31.76
N ALA A 22 -10.21 -16.93 -32.38
CA ALA A 22 -8.97 -16.59 -31.68
C ALA A 22 -9.02 -15.18 -31.04
N ALA A 23 -9.65 -14.20 -31.70
CA ALA A 23 -9.84 -12.87 -31.14
C ALA A 23 -10.83 -12.83 -29.99
N ALA A 24 -11.89 -13.64 -30.02
CA ALA A 24 -12.84 -13.76 -28.90
C ALA A 24 -12.22 -14.44 -27.68
N GLY A 25 -11.33 -15.43 -27.87
CA GLY A 25 -10.61 -16.10 -26.78
C GLY A 25 -9.61 -15.20 -26.04
N LEU A 26 -8.97 -14.26 -26.76
CA LEU A 26 -8.02 -13.29 -26.18
C LEU A 26 -8.74 -12.20 -25.34
N LEU A 27 -9.97 -11.82 -25.69
CA LEU A 27 -10.76 -10.85 -24.93
C LEU A 27 -11.26 -11.39 -23.58
N PHE A 28 -11.46 -12.70 -23.43
CA PHE A 28 -11.85 -13.31 -22.15
C PHE A 28 -10.66 -13.52 -21.19
N ALA A 29 -9.42 -13.56 -21.66
CA ALA A 29 -8.23 -13.75 -20.82
C ALA A 29 -7.79 -12.48 -20.07
N VAL A 30 -8.29 -11.29 -20.45
CA VAL A 30 -7.94 -10.01 -19.81
C VAL A 30 -8.92 -9.64 -18.67
N SER A 31 -10.03 -10.36 -18.53
CA SER A 31 -11.08 -10.02 -17.55
C SER A 31 -10.79 -10.48 -16.10
N GLY A 32 -9.61 -11.03 -15.81
CA GLY A 32 -9.31 -11.63 -14.49
C GLY A 32 -8.54 -10.76 -13.50
N ALA A 33 -7.98 -9.63 -13.90
CA ALA A 33 -7.24 -8.74 -13.01
C ALA A 33 -8.05 -7.47 -12.71
N GLN A 34 -9.15 -7.62 -11.98
CA GLN A 34 -9.77 -6.45 -11.34
C GLN A 34 -8.84 -6.01 -10.22
N ALA A 35 -8.15 -4.88 -10.43
CA ALA A 35 -7.43 -4.22 -9.35
C ALA A 35 -8.44 -3.90 -8.24
N GLN A 36 -8.25 -4.50 -7.07
CA GLN A 36 -9.09 -4.21 -5.92
C GLN A 36 -8.93 -2.74 -5.56
N ALA A 37 -10.02 -1.99 -5.51
CA ALA A 37 -9.97 -0.59 -5.09
C ALA A 37 -9.40 -0.47 -3.68
N LEU A 38 -8.56 0.53 -3.46
CA LEU A 38 -8.02 0.81 -2.13
C LEU A 38 -9.15 1.22 -1.18
N THR A 39 -9.02 0.84 0.07
CA THR A 39 -9.90 1.35 1.12
C THR A 39 -9.58 2.83 1.39
N PRO A 40 -10.52 3.64 1.92
CA PRO A 40 -10.25 5.03 2.28
C PRO A 40 -9.03 5.22 3.19
N LYS A 41 -8.77 4.25 4.07
CA LYS A 41 -7.57 4.21 4.92
C LYS A 41 -6.30 4.04 4.10
N GLN A 42 -6.28 3.06 3.20
CA GLN A 42 -5.12 2.81 2.33
C GLN A 42 -4.84 4.02 1.43
N GLU A 43 -5.87 4.67 0.90
CA GLU A 43 -5.72 5.91 0.13
C GLU A 43 -5.10 7.03 0.96
N SER A 44 -5.45 7.15 2.24
CA SER A 44 -4.88 8.16 3.14
C SER A 44 -3.43 7.89 3.52
N ILE A 45 -3.01 6.64 3.63
CA ILE A 45 -1.61 6.27 3.95
C ILE A 45 -0.65 6.77 2.87
N ILE A 46 -1.04 6.70 1.59
CA ILE A 46 -0.16 7.03 0.46
C ILE A 46 0.40 8.46 0.54
N PRO A 47 -0.42 9.53 0.58
CA PRO A 47 0.09 10.89 0.67
C PRO A 47 0.78 11.19 1.99
N ILE A 48 0.35 10.58 3.11
CA ILE A 48 1.02 10.75 4.42
C ILE A 48 2.45 10.21 4.34
N ALA A 49 2.65 9.01 3.81
CA ALA A 49 3.96 8.41 3.67
C ALA A 49 4.86 9.19 2.69
N ALA A 50 4.32 9.57 1.53
CA ALA A 50 5.05 10.33 0.51
C ALA A 50 5.54 11.69 1.04
N LEU A 51 4.66 12.48 1.66
CA LEU A 51 4.99 13.80 2.19
C LEU A 51 5.91 13.74 3.40
N THR A 52 5.82 12.68 4.22
CA THR A 52 6.80 12.40 5.27
C THR A 52 8.17 12.14 4.66
N ALA A 53 8.26 11.35 3.59
CA ALA A 53 9.50 11.06 2.89
C ALA A 53 10.10 12.29 2.21
N GLU A 54 9.29 13.16 1.62
CA GLU A 54 9.71 14.44 1.06
C GLU A 54 10.17 15.43 2.15
N GLY A 55 9.57 15.35 3.35
CA GLY A 55 9.78 16.30 4.45
C GLY A 55 8.95 17.58 4.29
N ASP A 56 7.88 17.55 3.51
CA ASP A 56 6.96 18.67 3.33
C ASP A 56 5.95 18.72 4.49
N ALA A 57 6.34 19.38 5.57
CA ALA A 57 5.54 19.50 6.78
C ALA A 57 4.20 20.23 6.54
N ALA A 58 4.16 21.21 5.62
CA ALA A 58 2.97 22.00 5.37
C ALA A 58 1.88 21.16 4.67
N ARG A 59 2.24 20.47 3.58
CA ARG A 59 1.32 19.57 2.89
C ARG A 59 0.98 18.34 3.74
N LEU A 60 1.93 17.82 4.53
CA LEU A 60 1.68 16.72 5.45
C LEU A 60 0.58 17.08 6.46
N LYS A 61 0.64 18.27 7.07
CA LYS A 61 -0.39 18.77 7.99
C LYS A 61 -1.78 18.77 7.33
N THR A 62 -1.85 19.21 6.07
CA THR A 62 -3.11 19.26 5.31
C THR A 62 -3.71 17.87 5.11
N VAL A 63 -2.92 16.89 4.67
CA VAL A 63 -3.43 15.53 4.42
C VAL A 63 -3.77 14.78 5.70
N LEU A 64 -3.06 15.03 6.81
CA LEU A 64 -3.41 14.50 8.13
C LEU A 64 -4.76 15.07 8.60
N ALA A 65 -4.96 16.39 8.50
CA ALA A 65 -6.21 17.03 8.85
C ALA A 65 -7.39 16.50 8.01
N ASP A 66 -7.18 16.31 6.71
CA ASP A 66 -8.17 15.78 5.79
C ASP A 66 -8.56 14.33 6.13
N ALA A 67 -7.58 13.47 6.45
CA ALA A 67 -7.84 12.10 6.87
C ALA A 67 -8.61 12.01 8.19
N LEU A 68 -8.35 12.90 9.16
CA LEU A 68 -9.14 13.01 10.41
C LEU A 68 -10.56 13.49 10.11
N ASN A 69 -10.74 14.51 9.28
CA ASN A 69 -12.05 15.04 8.92
C ASN A 69 -12.93 14.01 8.21
N ARG A 70 -12.34 13.22 7.32
CA ARG A 70 -13.02 12.11 6.62
C ARG A 70 -13.21 10.87 7.48
N LYS A 71 -12.61 10.82 8.68
CA LYS A 71 -12.57 9.63 9.55
C LYS A 71 -12.04 8.39 8.84
N SER A 72 -11.13 8.59 7.90
CA SER A 72 -10.50 7.47 7.17
C SER A 72 -9.39 6.81 7.98
N MET A 73 -8.83 7.52 8.96
CA MET A 73 -7.83 7.02 9.90
C MET A 73 -8.05 7.61 11.28
N THR A 74 -7.71 6.85 12.30
CA THR A 74 -7.64 7.30 13.69
C THR A 74 -6.26 7.91 14.01
N VAL A 75 -6.16 8.61 15.14
CA VAL A 75 -4.90 9.22 15.60
C VAL A 75 -3.79 8.17 15.76
N ASN A 76 -4.09 7.02 16.39
CA ASN A 76 -3.11 5.97 16.59
C ASN A 76 -2.66 5.34 15.26
N GLU A 77 -3.57 5.16 14.29
CA GLU A 77 -3.20 4.65 12.97
C GLU A 77 -2.27 5.61 12.21
N MET A 78 -2.50 6.92 12.30
CA MET A 78 -1.59 7.92 11.72
C MET A 78 -0.22 7.90 12.40
N LYS A 79 -0.22 7.83 13.73
CA LYS A 79 1.01 7.69 14.52
C LYS A 79 1.80 6.45 14.08
N ASP A 80 1.14 5.32 13.89
CA ASP A 80 1.80 4.07 13.48
C ASP A 80 2.41 4.17 12.08
N VAL A 81 1.74 4.84 11.12
CA VAL A 81 2.31 5.12 9.79
C VAL A 81 3.57 5.99 9.92
N LEU A 82 3.51 7.08 10.68
CA LEU A 82 4.65 7.99 10.87
C LEU A 82 5.83 7.32 11.59
N LEU A 83 5.54 6.44 12.57
CA LEU A 83 6.55 5.62 13.22
C LEU A 83 7.19 4.62 12.26
N GLN A 84 6.37 3.96 11.42
CA GLN A 84 6.87 3.01 10.43
C GLN A 84 7.80 3.69 9.40
N MET A 85 7.58 4.97 9.09
CA MET A 85 8.44 5.74 8.20
C MET A 85 9.89 5.86 8.69
N TYR A 86 10.16 5.66 9.98
CA TYR A 86 11.52 5.60 10.52
C TYR A 86 12.41 4.61 9.75
N ALA A 87 11.89 3.43 9.42
CA ALA A 87 12.64 2.39 8.73
C ALA A 87 12.96 2.73 7.25
N TYR A 88 12.22 3.65 6.63
CA TYR A 88 12.32 3.98 5.20
C TYR A 88 12.95 5.34 4.92
N THR A 89 12.70 6.32 5.78
CA THR A 89 13.11 7.72 5.57
C THR A 89 14.05 8.27 6.64
N GLY A 90 14.36 7.43 7.62
CA GLY A 90 15.23 7.75 8.73
C GLY A 90 14.52 8.50 9.88
N PHE A 91 15.19 8.50 11.03
CA PHE A 91 14.69 9.07 12.28
C PHE A 91 14.25 10.54 12.17
N PRO A 92 15.03 11.45 11.54
CA PRO A 92 14.65 12.87 11.53
C PRO A 92 13.31 13.13 10.83
N ARG A 93 13.04 12.46 9.71
CA ARG A 93 11.79 12.67 8.96
C ARG A 93 10.58 12.10 9.70
N SER A 94 10.72 10.92 10.27
CA SER A 94 9.67 10.31 11.11
C SER A 94 9.36 11.21 12.31
N LEU A 95 10.37 11.72 13.00
CA LEU A 95 10.19 12.61 14.15
C LEU A 95 9.53 13.94 13.75
N THR A 96 9.93 14.53 12.62
CA THR A 96 9.28 15.73 12.07
C THR A 96 7.80 15.47 11.77
N GLY A 97 7.49 14.36 11.13
CA GLY A 97 6.10 13.97 10.84
C GLY A 97 5.26 13.81 12.11
N LEU A 98 5.80 13.17 13.14
CA LEU A 98 5.15 13.06 14.45
C LEU A 98 4.92 14.43 15.09
N GLY A 99 5.88 15.35 15.00
CA GLY A 99 5.73 16.73 15.47
C GLY A 99 4.59 17.47 14.76
N VAL A 100 4.48 17.28 13.43
CA VAL A 100 3.36 17.85 12.66
C VAL A 100 2.01 17.32 13.14
N LEU A 101 1.91 16.00 13.41
CA LEU A 101 0.69 15.39 13.93
C LEU A 101 0.33 15.94 15.31
N VAL A 102 1.30 16.02 16.24
CA VAL A 102 1.08 16.57 17.59
C VAL A 102 0.55 18.00 17.52
N ASN A 103 1.23 18.88 16.78
CA ASN A 103 0.79 20.26 16.63
C ASN A 103 -0.61 20.38 16.01
N LEU A 104 -0.93 19.55 15.02
CA LEU A 104 -2.27 19.51 14.43
C LEU A 104 -3.33 19.12 15.46
N LEU A 105 -3.06 18.09 16.28
CA LEU A 105 -3.99 17.62 17.32
C LEU A 105 -4.22 18.68 18.40
N ASP A 106 -3.16 19.40 18.81
CA ASP A 106 -3.25 20.50 19.78
C ASP A 106 -4.12 21.65 19.24
N GLU A 107 -3.94 22.05 17.97
CA GLU A 107 -4.77 23.05 17.32
C GLU A 107 -6.24 22.62 17.24
N ARG A 108 -6.49 21.35 16.87
CA ARG A 108 -7.84 20.80 16.78
C ARG A 108 -8.52 20.74 18.15
N HIS A 109 -7.79 20.30 19.15
CA HIS A 109 -8.27 20.28 20.54
C HIS A 109 -8.60 21.69 21.05
N ALA A 110 -7.74 22.67 20.78
CA ALA A 110 -7.99 24.08 21.13
C ALA A 110 -9.22 24.64 20.41
N ALA A 111 -9.56 24.13 19.22
CA ALA A 111 -10.79 24.44 18.50
C ALA A 111 -12.02 23.65 18.98
N GLY A 112 -11.90 22.84 20.05
CA GLY A 112 -12.99 22.03 20.60
C GLY A 112 -13.30 20.76 19.79
N ILE A 113 -12.40 20.33 18.89
CA ILE A 113 -12.55 19.13 18.11
C ILE A 113 -11.94 17.97 18.87
N THR A 114 -12.69 16.87 18.99
CA THR A 114 -12.21 15.59 19.58
C THR A 114 -12.06 14.57 18.47
N ASP A 115 -10.83 14.13 18.24
CA ASP A 115 -10.52 13.14 17.24
C ASP A 115 -10.56 11.71 17.82
N GLU A 116 -10.95 10.74 17.00
CA GLU A 116 -10.99 9.34 17.39
C GLU A 116 -9.58 8.82 17.60
N LYS A 117 -9.27 8.39 18.85
CA LYS A 117 -7.94 7.93 19.20
C LYS A 117 -7.57 6.61 18.53
N GLY A 118 -8.54 5.71 18.38
CA GLY A 118 -8.32 4.39 17.84
C GLY A 118 -7.71 3.40 18.84
N ARG A 119 -7.36 2.21 18.34
CA ARG A 119 -6.82 1.13 19.17
C ARG A 119 -5.44 1.49 19.73
N GLU A 120 -5.26 1.26 21.02
CA GLU A 120 -3.94 1.36 21.67
C GLU A 120 -3.05 0.16 21.32
N ALA A 121 -1.74 0.39 21.32
CA ALA A 121 -0.78 -0.69 21.20
C ALA A 121 -0.91 -1.65 22.41
N THR A 122 -0.83 -2.95 22.15
CA THR A 122 -0.82 -3.96 23.19
C THR A 122 0.50 -3.89 23.96
N PRO A 123 0.49 -3.65 25.27
CA PRO A 123 1.72 -3.65 26.06
C PRO A 123 2.41 -5.01 26.00
N LEU A 124 3.72 -5.00 25.88
CA LEU A 124 4.51 -6.23 25.99
C LEU A 124 4.64 -6.64 27.47
N PRO A 125 4.60 -7.95 27.78
CA PRO A 125 4.87 -8.43 29.12
C PRO A 125 6.24 -7.98 29.63
N ALA A 126 6.36 -7.71 30.92
CA ALA A 126 7.63 -7.35 31.53
C ALA A 126 8.66 -8.48 31.30
N GLY A 127 9.89 -8.12 30.95
CA GLY A 127 10.97 -9.07 30.68
C GLY A 127 10.91 -9.70 29.27
N THR A 128 10.01 -9.26 28.38
CA THR A 128 9.97 -9.73 26.98
C THR A 128 11.30 -9.48 26.30
N ASN A 129 11.90 -10.52 25.73
CA ASN A 129 13.06 -10.39 24.84
C ASN A 129 12.59 -9.81 23.48
N ILE A 130 12.75 -8.50 23.31
CA ILE A 130 12.28 -7.77 22.12
C ILE A 130 12.90 -8.32 20.85
N ARG A 131 14.19 -8.70 20.88
CA ARG A 131 14.90 -9.25 19.72
C ARG A 131 14.31 -10.60 19.29
N GLU A 132 14.09 -11.48 20.24
CA GLU A 132 13.51 -12.80 19.98
C GLU A 132 12.08 -12.67 19.44
N LEU A 133 11.25 -11.84 20.07
CA LEU A 133 9.91 -11.54 19.62
C LEU A 133 9.92 -10.95 18.19
N GLY A 134 10.79 -9.98 17.92
CA GLY A 134 10.92 -9.37 16.59
C GLY A 134 11.35 -10.38 15.52
N THR A 135 12.32 -11.25 15.81
CA THR A 135 12.76 -12.30 14.90
C THR A 135 11.64 -13.31 14.61
N LYS A 136 10.90 -13.69 15.63
CA LYS A 136 9.72 -14.58 15.49
C LYS A 136 8.67 -13.95 14.60
N THR A 137 8.26 -12.72 14.90
CA THR A 137 7.25 -11.98 14.14
C THR A 137 7.68 -11.80 12.68
N GLN A 138 8.93 -11.43 12.43
CA GLN A 138 9.47 -11.28 11.08
C GLN A 138 9.44 -12.62 10.32
N THR A 139 9.83 -13.72 10.97
CA THR A 139 9.79 -15.07 10.39
C THR A 139 8.36 -15.47 10.00
N GLU A 140 7.39 -15.20 10.86
CA GLU A 140 5.97 -15.48 10.61
C GLU A 140 5.44 -14.67 9.41
N LEU A 141 5.72 -13.37 9.37
CA LEU A 141 5.27 -12.48 8.30
C LEU A 141 5.89 -12.80 6.94
N VAL A 142 7.18 -13.15 6.92
CA VAL A 142 7.93 -13.44 5.68
C VAL A 142 7.77 -14.90 5.24
N GLY A 143 7.29 -15.78 6.11
CA GLY A 143 7.14 -17.22 5.85
C GLY A 143 8.46 -17.99 5.79
N ARG A 144 9.59 -17.38 6.20
CA ARG A 144 10.92 -18.01 6.25
C ARG A 144 11.77 -17.39 7.36
N PRO A 145 12.75 -18.14 7.92
CA PRO A 145 13.64 -17.59 8.94
C PRO A 145 14.41 -16.36 8.46
N ALA A 146 14.54 -15.36 9.33
CA ALA A 146 15.40 -14.20 9.12
C ALA A 146 16.87 -14.64 9.29
N LYS A 147 17.47 -15.16 8.22
CA LYS A 147 18.85 -15.65 8.15
C LYS A 147 19.51 -15.22 6.85
N GLY A 148 20.81 -15.18 6.86
CA GLY A 148 21.62 -14.88 5.67
C GLY A 148 22.63 -13.77 5.90
N PRO A 149 23.49 -13.48 4.91
CA PRO A 149 24.66 -12.61 5.10
C PRO A 149 24.35 -11.25 5.72
N VAL A 150 23.22 -10.63 5.36
CA VAL A 150 22.82 -9.32 5.90
C VAL A 150 22.39 -9.43 7.36
N TYR A 151 21.56 -10.43 7.68
CA TYR A 151 21.07 -10.64 9.05
C TYR A 151 22.18 -11.12 10.00
N ASP A 152 23.09 -11.95 9.49
CA ASP A 152 24.19 -12.50 10.27
C ASP A 152 25.30 -11.46 10.51
N PHE A 153 25.45 -10.51 9.58
CA PHE A 153 26.42 -9.41 9.67
C PHE A 153 25.96 -8.26 10.57
N SER A 154 24.64 -7.97 10.57
CA SER A 154 24.04 -6.88 11.36
C SER A 154 23.08 -7.45 12.40
N PRO A 155 23.56 -7.98 13.52
CA PRO A 155 22.77 -8.58 14.59
C PRO A 155 21.96 -7.54 15.39
#